data_af55072511f21e3aad44a8552c7be3e7
#
_entry.id   af55072511f21e3aad44a8552c7be3e7
#
_cell.length_a   1.000
_cell.length_b   1.000
_cell.length_c   1.000
_cell.angle_alpha   90.00
_cell.angle_beta   90.00
_cell.angle_gamma   90.00
#
_symmetry.space_group_name_H-M   'P 1'
#
loop_
_entity.id
_entity.type
_entity.pdbx_description
1 polymer ?
#
loop_
_entity_poly.entity_id
_entity_poly.type
_entity_poly.pdbx_seq_one_letter_code
_entity_poly.pdbx_strand_id
1 'polypeptide(L)'
;LAVCVSFASCSSDDEEPAKNDNGVITNQKLLVELRMTDEDGVSITEYSYDSKGKLLSANCDGREYTITWGANKIIESRAGSAVTYTLENGLITHTSDSDGGDLDNTNFTYNTNNQLVKLQYNEEEYLSYTWQGEKLTKMAWNYNNEDTYELSYSGKTCKGYLPIMVWNVDDLRPLLEAHPELAGMRCNQLPDKIYSKDEIDETTEQYTYTFDKDGYVESCTEVSTYKRLDNNETRTETTIYTFTWE
;
A
#
# COMPACT_ATOMS: atom_id res chain seq x y z
N LEU A 1 -50.84 4.82 -32.11
CA LEU A 1 -49.58 4.06 -32.34
C LEU A 1 -48.59 4.52 -31.30
N ALA A 2 -48.38 3.72 -30.24
CA ALA A 2 -47.36 3.94 -29.21
C ALA A 2 -46.17 3.08 -29.59
N VAL A 3 -45.02 3.70 -29.78
CA VAL A 3 -43.74 3.02 -29.98
C VAL A 3 -43.03 2.91 -28.62
N CYS A 4 -43.01 1.70 -28.05
CA CYS A 4 -42.19 1.39 -26.90
C CYS A 4 -40.73 1.20 -27.36
N VAL A 5 -39.86 2.13 -27.02
CA VAL A 5 -38.42 1.95 -27.11
C VAL A 5 -37.93 1.31 -25.84
N SER A 6 -37.62 0.02 -25.88
CA SER A 6 -36.96 -0.71 -24.81
C SER A 6 -35.46 -0.38 -24.84
N PHE A 7 -34.99 0.40 -23.85
CA PHE A 7 -33.56 0.52 -23.58
C PHE A 7 -33.10 -0.80 -22.93
N ALA A 8 -32.30 -1.56 -23.66
CA ALA A 8 -31.51 -2.62 -23.07
C ALA A 8 -30.40 -1.95 -22.25
N SER A 9 -30.58 -1.97 -20.92
CA SER A 9 -29.51 -1.68 -19.96
C SER A 9 -28.54 -2.85 -20.03
N CYS A 10 -27.37 -2.62 -20.63
CA CYS A 10 -26.20 -3.47 -20.34
C CYS A 10 -25.79 -3.15 -18.89
N SER A 11 -26.25 -3.96 -17.94
CA SER A 11 -25.59 -4.05 -16.65
C SER A 11 -24.25 -4.75 -16.91
N SER A 12 -23.16 -4.03 -16.82
CA SER A 12 -21.87 -4.62 -16.52
C SER A 12 -22.01 -5.16 -15.09
N ASP A 13 -22.16 -6.46 -14.95
CA ASP A 13 -22.02 -7.15 -13.67
C ASP A 13 -20.52 -7.07 -13.27
N ASP A 14 -20.10 -5.92 -12.75
CA ASP A 14 -18.92 -5.83 -11.92
C ASP A 14 -19.32 -6.44 -10.58
N GLU A 15 -19.23 -7.79 -10.49
CA GLU A 15 -19.34 -8.48 -9.21
C GLU A 15 -18.27 -7.93 -8.28
N GLU A 16 -18.66 -7.23 -7.21
CA GLU A 16 -17.72 -6.90 -6.14
C GLU A 16 -17.06 -8.20 -5.65
N PRO A 17 -15.72 -8.24 -5.51
CA PRO A 17 -15.05 -9.44 -5.04
C PRO A 17 -15.56 -9.86 -3.66
N ALA A 18 -15.86 -11.14 -3.49
CA ALA A 18 -16.36 -11.68 -2.23
C ALA A 18 -15.32 -11.48 -1.12
N LYS A 19 -15.77 -10.94 0.03
CA LYS A 19 -14.95 -10.77 1.24
C LYS A 19 -15.16 -11.94 2.19
N ASN A 20 -14.10 -12.42 2.82
CA ASN A 20 -14.22 -13.35 3.95
C ASN A 20 -14.62 -12.59 5.23
N ASP A 21 -14.86 -13.31 6.32
CA ASP A 21 -15.31 -12.78 7.63
C ASP A 21 -14.34 -11.74 8.24
N ASN A 22 -13.10 -11.65 7.73
CA ASN A 22 -12.08 -10.70 8.19
C ASN A 22 -11.77 -9.62 7.12
N GLY A 23 -12.60 -9.49 6.07
CA GLY A 23 -12.44 -8.46 5.03
C GLY A 23 -11.41 -8.79 3.94
N VAL A 24 -10.73 -9.92 4.00
CA VAL A 24 -9.78 -10.37 2.95
C VAL A 24 -10.54 -10.73 1.68
N ILE A 25 -10.07 -10.28 0.52
CA ILE A 25 -10.72 -10.48 -0.77
C ILE A 25 -10.36 -11.87 -1.31
N THR A 26 -11.35 -12.74 -1.54
CA THR A 26 -11.14 -14.16 -1.87
C THR A 26 -11.11 -14.50 -3.37
N ASN A 27 -11.47 -13.55 -4.25
CA ASN A 27 -11.55 -13.77 -5.70
C ASN A 27 -10.43 -13.09 -6.48
N GLN A 28 -9.37 -12.64 -5.80
CA GLN A 28 -8.19 -12.03 -6.42
C GLN A 28 -6.99 -12.96 -6.28
N LYS A 29 -6.04 -12.84 -7.21
CA LYS A 29 -4.73 -13.46 -7.05
C LYS A 29 -4.04 -12.85 -5.82
N LEU A 30 -3.26 -13.67 -5.14
CA LEU A 30 -2.45 -13.27 -4.00
C LEU A 30 -1.03 -12.94 -4.46
N LEU A 31 -0.42 -11.93 -3.85
CA LEU A 31 0.98 -11.61 -4.08
C LEU A 31 1.85 -12.67 -3.38
N VAL A 32 2.58 -13.49 -4.15
CA VAL A 32 3.42 -14.56 -3.57
C VAL A 32 4.90 -14.22 -3.56
N GLU A 33 5.37 -13.30 -4.41
CA GLU A 33 6.72 -12.75 -4.37
C GLU A 33 6.71 -11.27 -4.75
N LEU A 34 7.43 -10.46 -4.00
CA LEU A 34 7.85 -9.10 -4.34
C LEU A 34 9.37 -9.07 -4.43
N ARG A 35 9.90 -8.67 -5.56
CA ARG A 35 11.33 -8.47 -5.79
C ARG A 35 11.59 -7.00 -6.08
N MET A 36 12.48 -6.39 -5.32
CA MET A 36 13.00 -5.05 -5.55
C MET A 36 14.44 -5.15 -6.05
N THR A 37 14.78 -4.37 -7.06
CA THR A 37 16.13 -4.30 -7.63
C THR A 37 16.50 -2.83 -7.81
N ASP A 38 17.60 -2.41 -7.22
CA ASP A 38 18.16 -1.08 -7.28
C ASP A 38 19.70 -1.12 -7.43
N GLU A 39 20.39 0.00 -7.23
CA GLU A 39 21.86 0.09 -7.33
C GLU A 39 22.57 -0.67 -6.21
N ASP A 40 21.95 -0.87 -5.06
CA ASP A 40 22.52 -1.56 -3.89
C ASP A 40 22.35 -3.08 -3.97
N GLY A 41 21.44 -3.58 -4.82
CA GLY A 41 21.26 -5.01 -5.03
C GLY A 41 19.84 -5.46 -5.31
N VAL A 42 19.52 -6.65 -4.80
CA VAL A 42 18.20 -7.29 -4.96
C VAL A 42 17.69 -7.68 -3.58
N SER A 43 16.49 -7.24 -3.27
CA SER A 43 15.70 -7.67 -2.10
C SER A 43 14.50 -8.50 -2.55
N ILE A 44 14.17 -9.56 -1.82
CA ILE A 44 13.08 -10.47 -2.13
C ILE A 44 12.23 -10.70 -0.89
N THR A 45 10.92 -10.52 -1.04
CA THR A 45 9.93 -10.92 -0.05
C THR A 45 9.04 -12.01 -0.64
N GLU A 46 9.00 -13.18 -0.01
CA GLU A 46 8.14 -14.31 -0.35
C GLU A 46 6.99 -14.41 0.66
N TYR A 47 5.77 -14.67 0.19
CA TYR A 47 4.56 -14.72 1.02
C TYR A 47 3.90 -16.09 0.95
N SER A 48 3.40 -16.58 2.08
CA SER A 48 2.66 -17.85 2.17
C SER A 48 1.30 -17.65 2.82
N TYR A 49 0.25 -18.22 2.22
CA TYR A 49 -1.15 -18.00 2.61
C TYR A 49 -1.84 -19.29 2.99
N ASP A 50 -2.90 -19.18 3.78
CA ASP A 50 -3.85 -20.28 3.97
C ASP A 50 -4.83 -20.39 2.78
N SER A 51 -5.67 -21.44 2.79
CA SER A 51 -6.66 -21.67 1.72
C SER A 51 -7.76 -20.60 1.63
N LYS A 52 -7.78 -19.63 2.57
CA LYS A 52 -8.72 -18.50 2.60
C LYS A 52 -8.06 -17.18 2.21
N GLY A 53 -6.80 -17.21 1.78
CA GLY A 53 -6.02 -16.04 1.39
C GLY A 53 -5.49 -15.21 2.57
N LYS A 54 -5.46 -15.74 3.79
CA LYS A 54 -4.81 -15.08 4.92
C LYS A 54 -3.32 -15.34 4.89
N LEU A 55 -2.51 -14.30 5.00
CA LEU A 55 -1.07 -14.43 5.12
C LEU A 55 -0.72 -15.24 6.37
N LEU A 56 0.09 -16.29 6.21
CA LEU A 56 0.60 -17.12 7.30
C LEU A 56 2.03 -16.76 7.67
N SER A 57 2.85 -16.49 6.67
CA SER A 57 4.25 -16.13 6.86
C SER A 57 4.79 -15.34 5.68
N ALA A 58 5.88 -14.62 5.92
CA ALA A 58 6.69 -14.01 4.88
C ALA A 58 8.18 -14.22 5.18
N ASN A 59 8.98 -14.26 4.12
CA ASN A 59 10.44 -14.30 4.20
C ASN A 59 11.01 -13.09 3.44
N CYS A 60 11.57 -12.13 4.17
CA CYS A 60 12.17 -10.92 3.62
C CYS A 60 13.70 -11.06 3.71
N ASP A 61 14.37 -11.42 2.62
CA ASP A 61 15.84 -11.59 2.57
C ASP A 61 16.39 -12.49 3.69
N GLY A 62 15.70 -13.63 3.95
CA GLY A 62 16.06 -14.57 5.00
C GLY A 62 15.58 -14.19 6.41
N ARG A 63 14.84 -13.09 6.56
CA ARG A 63 14.14 -12.74 7.80
C ARG A 63 12.73 -13.33 7.77
N GLU A 64 12.46 -14.26 8.66
CA GLU A 64 11.16 -14.92 8.73
C GLU A 64 10.17 -14.17 9.60
N TYR A 65 8.96 -13.96 9.07
CA TYR A 65 7.81 -13.41 9.76
C TYR A 65 6.71 -14.46 9.86
N THR A 66 6.05 -14.54 10.98
CA THR A 66 4.88 -15.42 11.21
C THR A 66 3.67 -14.57 11.55
N ILE A 67 2.52 -14.85 10.91
CA ILE A 67 1.29 -14.09 11.08
C ILE A 67 0.25 -14.96 11.79
N THR A 68 -0.26 -14.47 12.91
CA THR A 68 -1.31 -15.12 13.70
C THR A 68 -2.58 -14.29 13.67
N TRP A 69 -3.67 -14.87 13.14
CA TRP A 69 -4.98 -14.22 13.02
C TRP A 69 -5.89 -14.57 14.20
N GLY A 70 -6.36 -13.55 14.92
CA GLY A 70 -7.39 -13.65 15.95
C GLY A 70 -8.71 -13.02 15.48
N ALA A 71 -9.71 -12.99 16.35
CA ALA A 71 -11.04 -12.44 16.02
C ALA A 71 -11.01 -10.92 15.76
N ASN A 72 -10.25 -10.17 16.56
CA ASN A 72 -10.15 -8.72 16.50
C ASN A 72 -8.69 -8.22 16.57
N LYS A 73 -7.75 -9.10 16.30
CA LYS A 73 -6.33 -8.77 16.27
C LYS A 73 -5.57 -9.66 15.33
N ILE A 74 -4.47 -9.14 14.78
CA ILE A 74 -3.47 -9.89 14.04
C ILE A 74 -2.13 -9.66 14.76
N ILE A 75 -1.31 -10.69 14.85
CA ILE A 75 0.05 -10.58 15.42
C ILE A 75 1.02 -11.00 14.33
N GLU A 76 1.92 -10.10 13.99
CA GLU A 76 3.07 -10.34 13.12
C GLU A 76 4.32 -10.44 13.99
N SER A 77 4.99 -11.58 13.95
CA SER A 77 6.16 -11.88 14.78
C SER A 77 7.38 -12.16 13.93
N ARG A 78 8.53 -11.65 14.37
CA ARG A 78 9.87 -12.03 13.88
C ARG A 78 10.79 -12.25 15.08
N ALA A 79 11.95 -12.83 14.90
CA ALA A 79 12.90 -13.22 15.95
C ALA A 79 13.02 -12.16 17.09
N GLY A 80 12.33 -12.39 18.19
CA GLY A 80 12.36 -11.57 19.41
C GLY A 80 11.40 -10.36 19.43
N SER A 81 10.71 -10.05 18.35
CA SER A 81 9.84 -8.86 18.19
C SER A 81 8.45 -9.26 17.67
N ALA A 82 7.43 -8.50 18.03
CA ALA A 82 6.07 -8.71 17.55
C ALA A 82 5.28 -7.39 17.47
N VAL A 83 4.61 -7.19 16.33
CA VAL A 83 3.62 -6.13 16.16
C VAL A 83 2.23 -6.73 16.32
N THR A 84 1.40 -6.11 17.15
CA THR A 84 0.00 -6.45 17.32
C THR A 84 -0.85 -5.39 16.63
N TYR A 85 -1.68 -5.82 15.68
CA TYR A 85 -2.66 -5.00 14.96
C TYR A 85 -4.04 -5.25 15.58
N THR A 86 -4.67 -4.24 16.15
CA THR A 86 -6.04 -4.29 16.65
C THR A 86 -7.02 -3.95 15.53
N LEU A 87 -8.07 -4.77 15.38
CA LEU A 87 -9.04 -4.65 14.30
C LEU A 87 -10.41 -4.22 14.84
N GLU A 88 -11.05 -3.26 14.16
CA GLU A 88 -12.46 -2.92 14.31
C GLU A 88 -13.11 -2.89 12.92
N ASN A 89 -14.22 -3.61 12.77
CA ASN A 89 -14.94 -3.74 11.50
C ASN A 89 -14.05 -4.18 10.30
N GLY A 90 -13.01 -4.99 10.57
CA GLY A 90 -12.08 -5.50 9.56
C GLY A 90 -10.97 -4.51 9.16
N LEU A 91 -10.86 -3.37 9.82
CA LEU A 91 -9.80 -2.39 9.62
C LEU A 91 -8.90 -2.32 10.86
N ILE A 92 -7.61 -2.07 10.65
CA ILE A 92 -6.64 -1.84 11.72
C ILE A 92 -6.94 -0.47 12.32
N THR A 93 -7.15 -0.39 13.64
CA THR A 93 -7.38 0.87 14.35
C THR A 93 -6.22 1.28 15.22
N HIS A 94 -5.39 0.31 15.61
CA HIS A 94 -4.25 0.56 16.47
C HIS A 94 -3.19 -0.51 16.27
N THR A 95 -1.93 -0.12 16.41
CA THR A 95 -0.79 -1.04 16.49
C THR A 95 0.00 -0.84 17.77
N SER A 96 0.65 -1.92 18.23
CA SER A 96 1.66 -1.87 19.29
C SER A 96 2.81 -2.79 18.94
N ASP A 97 4.04 -2.29 19.05
CA ASP A 97 5.26 -3.05 18.79
C ASP A 97 5.96 -3.38 20.13
N SER A 98 6.34 -4.64 20.30
CA SER A 98 7.04 -5.09 21.53
C SER A 98 8.43 -4.48 21.72
N ASP A 99 9.04 -3.99 20.64
CA ASP A 99 10.39 -3.42 20.62
C ASP A 99 10.39 -1.89 20.59
N GLY A 100 9.20 -1.23 20.56
CA GLY A 100 9.08 0.22 20.47
C GLY A 100 9.51 0.76 19.11
N GLY A 101 9.25 0.01 18.03
CA GLY A 101 9.49 0.45 16.64
C GLY A 101 8.46 1.47 16.13
N ASP A 102 8.57 1.87 14.86
CA ASP A 102 7.76 2.94 14.24
C ASP A 102 6.25 2.70 14.27
N LEU A 103 5.81 1.45 14.39
CA LEU A 103 4.41 1.10 14.59
C LEU A 103 4.01 0.97 16.07
N ASP A 104 4.87 1.36 17.03
CA ASP A 104 4.49 1.32 18.46
C ASP A 104 3.46 2.41 18.76
N ASN A 105 2.33 2.00 19.37
CA ASN A 105 1.21 2.88 19.72
C ASN A 105 0.65 3.74 18.58
N THR A 106 0.74 3.28 17.32
CA THR A 106 0.21 4.01 16.17
C THR A 106 -1.31 3.84 16.05
N ASN A 107 -2.03 4.95 15.86
CA ASN A 107 -3.48 4.96 15.67
C ASN A 107 -3.82 5.26 14.22
N PHE A 108 -4.83 4.52 13.69
CA PHE A 108 -5.33 4.63 12.33
C PHE A 108 -6.70 5.29 12.35
N THR A 109 -6.90 6.32 11.55
CA THR A 109 -8.19 7.02 11.41
C THR A 109 -8.68 6.93 9.97
N TYR A 110 -9.97 6.68 9.79
CA TYR A 110 -10.61 6.45 8.49
C TYR A 110 -11.70 7.46 8.19
N ASN A 111 -11.94 7.73 6.91
CA ASN A 111 -13.13 8.43 6.47
C ASN A 111 -14.34 7.48 6.37
N THR A 112 -15.50 8.01 5.96
CA THR A 112 -16.74 7.24 5.80
C THR A 112 -16.70 6.19 4.71
N ASN A 113 -15.69 6.23 3.82
CA ASN A 113 -15.46 5.24 2.76
C ASN A 113 -14.43 4.17 3.19
N ASN A 114 -14.07 4.11 4.47
CA ASN A 114 -13.04 3.22 5.01
C ASN A 114 -11.63 3.44 4.41
N GLN A 115 -11.35 4.64 3.92
CA GLN A 115 -10.02 5.00 3.42
C GLN A 115 -9.22 5.62 4.56
N LEU A 116 -7.95 5.25 4.71
CA LEU A 116 -7.05 5.81 5.70
C LEU A 116 -6.88 7.32 5.47
N VAL A 117 -7.11 8.12 6.50
CA VAL A 117 -6.90 9.58 6.43
C VAL A 117 -5.84 10.07 7.39
N LYS A 118 -5.46 9.25 8.39
CA LYS A 118 -4.42 9.62 9.34
C LYS A 118 -3.77 8.39 9.98
N LEU A 119 -2.44 8.37 10.02
CA LEU A 119 -1.62 7.56 10.93
C LEU A 119 -1.06 8.48 12.00
N GLN A 120 -1.32 8.21 13.25
CA GLN A 120 -0.87 9.03 14.36
C GLN A 120 0.06 8.23 15.27
N TYR A 121 1.32 8.64 15.33
CA TYR A 121 2.39 8.02 16.13
C TYR A 121 2.40 8.57 17.56
N ASN A 122 2.16 9.88 17.71
CA ASN A 122 2.04 10.56 19.00
C ASN A 122 1.19 11.84 18.86
N GLU A 123 1.12 12.72 19.88
CA GLU A 123 0.29 13.92 19.84
C GLU A 123 0.69 14.91 18.74
N GLU A 124 1.98 14.99 18.41
CA GLU A 124 2.56 15.98 17.47
C GLU A 124 2.89 15.36 16.12
N GLU A 125 3.14 14.05 16.05
CA GLU A 125 3.64 13.35 14.88
C GLU A 125 2.57 12.49 14.23
N TYR A 126 2.23 12.80 12.99
CA TYR A 126 1.26 12.04 12.20
C TYR A 126 1.49 12.19 10.70
N LEU A 127 1.05 11.19 9.94
CA LEU A 127 0.95 11.19 8.50
C LEU A 127 -0.52 11.31 8.10
N SER A 128 -0.85 12.26 7.23
CA SER A 128 -2.22 12.48 6.73
C SER A 128 -2.34 12.11 5.25
N TYR A 129 -3.52 11.63 4.86
CA TYR A 129 -3.84 11.16 3.51
C TYR A 129 -5.05 11.89 2.97
N THR A 130 -4.95 12.44 1.75
CA THR A 130 -6.04 13.13 1.07
C THR A 130 -6.51 12.34 -0.15
N TRP A 131 -7.80 12.08 -0.21
CA TRP A 131 -8.43 11.27 -1.25
C TRP A 131 -9.37 12.09 -2.13
N GLN A 132 -9.38 11.78 -3.43
CA GLN A 132 -10.38 12.24 -4.39
C GLN A 132 -11.08 11.01 -4.99
N GLY A 133 -12.24 10.63 -4.46
CA GLY A 133 -12.86 9.34 -4.74
C GLY A 133 -11.95 8.20 -4.27
N GLU A 134 -11.55 7.32 -5.17
CA GLU A 134 -10.63 6.19 -4.90
C GLU A 134 -9.15 6.54 -5.11
N LYS A 135 -8.83 7.77 -5.50
CA LYS A 135 -7.45 8.22 -5.73
C LYS A 135 -6.88 8.88 -4.50
N LEU A 136 -5.75 8.38 -4.02
CA LEU A 136 -4.94 9.10 -3.05
C LEU A 136 -4.21 10.23 -3.79
N THR A 137 -4.45 11.48 -3.43
CA THR A 137 -3.90 12.65 -4.16
C THR A 137 -2.77 13.34 -3.42
N LYS A 138 -2.72 13.18 -2.09
CA LYS A 138 -1.68 13.81 -1.26
C LYS A 138 -1.43 12.99 -0.01
N MET A 139 -0.17 12.91 0.39
CA MET A 139 0.27 12.54 1.73
C MET A 139 1.00 13.74 2.35
N ALA A 140 0.90 13.93 3.66
CA ALA A 140 1.63 14.97 4.34
C ALA A 140 2.09 14.48 5.71
N TRP A 141 3.40 14.55 5.94
CA TRP A 141 4.03 14.25 7.22
C TRP A 141 4.05 15.51 8.08
N ASN A 142 3.45 15.47 9.25
CA ASN A 142 3.42 16.57 10.21
C ASN A 142 4.40 16.31 11.35
N TYR A 143 5.68 16.56 11.11
CA TYR A 143 6.74 16.51 12.10
C TYR A 143 7.84 17.49 11.69
N ASN A 144 8.10 18.53 12.51
CA ASN A 144 9.09 19.60 12.35
C ASN A 144 9.01 20.48 11.08
N ASN A 145 8.71 19.92 9.92
CA ASN A 145 8.42 20.61 8.66
C ASN A 145 7.45 19.74 7.89
N GLU A 146 6.41 20.32 7.30
CA GLU A 146 5.39 19.58 6.56
C GLU A 146 5.96 19.04 5.24
N ASP A 147 6.52 17.84 5.25
CA ASP A 147 6.85 17.13 4.01
C ASP A 147 5.57 16.69 3.33
N THR A 148 5.41 17.10 2.09
CA THR A 148 4.22 16.79 1.32
C THR A 148 4.56 16.02 0.06
N TYR A 149 3.75 14.98 -0.23
CA TYR A 149 3.84 14.13 -1.39
C TYR A 149 2.57 14.27 -2.21
N GLU A 150 2.68 14.76 -3.43
CA GLU A 150 1.56 14.94 -4.36
C GLU A 150 1.59 13.87 -5.45
N LEU A 151 0.48 13.15 -5.59
CA LEU A 151 0.34 12.04 -6.54
C LEU A 151 -0.42 12.47 -7.80
N SER A 152 0.12 12.16 -8.96
CA SER A 152 -0.49 12.45 -10.27
C SER A 152 -0.81 11.15 -11.03
N TYR A 153 -1.92 11.15 -11.78
CA TYR A 153 -2.49 9.96 -12.42
C TYR A 153 -2.88 10.22 -13.87
N SER A 154 -2.51 9.31 -14.78
CA SER A 154 -3.00 9.31 -16.18
C SER A 154 -4.21 8.41 -16.40
N GLY A 155 -4.71 7.76 -15.37
CA GLY A 155 -5.87 6.87 -15.42
C GLY A 155 -5.53 5.39 -15.61
N LYS A 156 -4.29 4.97 -15.34
CA LYS A 156 -3.92 3.55 -15.29
C LYS A 156 -4.52 2.89 -14.05
N THR A 157 -5.02 1.69 -14.22
CA THR A 157 -5.59 0.86 -13.16
C THR A 157 -5.00 -0.53 -13.17
N CYS A 158 -5.02 -1.21 -12.03
CA CYS A 158 -4.65 -2.62 -11.93
C CYS A 158 -5.75 -3.43 -11.25
N LYS A 159 -5.67 -4.75 -11.38
CA LYS A 159 -6.33 -5.68 -10.48
C LYS A 159 -5.45 -5.88 -9.24
N GLY A 160 -6.09 -6.10 -8.10
CA GLY A 160 -5.39 -6.12 -6.82
C GLY A 160 -5.04 -4.72 -6.32
N TYR A 161 -4.19 -4.65 -5.33
CA TYR A 161 -3.69 -3.40 -4.74
C TYR A 161 -2.16 -3.39 -4.82
N LEU A 162 -1.58 -2.24 -5.14
CA LEU A 162 -0.13 -2.11 -5.20
C LEU A 162 0.37 -1.53 -3.86
N PRO A 163 1.10 -2.31 -3.05
CA PRO A 163 1.47 -1.89 -1.70
C PRO A 163 2.53 -0.78 -1.65
N ILE A 164 3.48 -0.82 -2.58
CA ILE A 164 4.74 -0.06 -2.49
C ILE A 164 4.62 1.46 -2.62
N MET A 165 3.54 1.96 -3.19
CA MET A 165 3.45 3.38 -3.57
C MET A 165 2.73 4.26 -2.59
N VAL A 166 2.23 3.71 -1.50
CA VAL A 166 1.24 4.41 -0.67
C VAL A 166 1.69 4.57 0.76
N TRP A 167 2.77 3.89 1.12
CA TRP A 167 3.33 3.93 2.44
C TRP A 167 4.68 4.65 2.38
N ASN A 168 4.74 5.86 2.80
CA ASN A 168 6.01 6.51 3.13
C ASN A 168 6.42 6.11 4.56
N VAL A 169 6.50 4.81 4.80
CA VAL A 169 6.89 4.23 6.09
C VAL A 169 8.10 3.36 5.81
N ASP A 170 9.24 3.73 6.35
CA ASP A 170 10.53 3.06 6.13
C ASP A 170 10.55 1.57 6.52
N ASP A 171 9.50 1.09 7.22
CA ASP A 171 9.33 -0.30 7.66
C ASP A 171 7.96 -0.85 7.22
N LEU A 172 7.73 -0.97 5.91
CA LEU A 172 6.59 -1.76 5.42
C LEU A 172 6.68 -3.18 5.98
N ARG A 173 5.66 -3.54 6.75
CA ARG A 173 5.56 -4.88 7.34
C ARG A 173 4.89 -5.81 6.33
N PRO A 174 5.33 -7.06 6.19
CA PRO A 174 4.78 -8.02 5.24
C PRO A 174 3.26 -8.16 5.27
N LEU A 175 2.64 -8.03 6.45
CA LEU A 175 1.18 -8.05 6.56
C LEU A 175 0.52 -6.92 5.76
N LEU A 176 1.05 -5.69 5.84
CA LEU A 176 0.48 -4.53 5.17
C LEU A 176 0.82 -4.50 3.68
N GLU A 177 1.94 -5.09 3.28
CA GLU A 177 2.29 -5.31 1.86
C GLU A 177 1.32 -6.30 1.21
N ALA A 178 1.05 -7.43 1.88
CA ALA A 178 0.16 -8.47 1.38
C ALA A 178 -1.33 -8.09 1.47
N HIS A 179 -1.71 -7.29 2.48
CA HIS A 179 -3.07 -6.92 2.81
C HIS A 179 -3.24 -5.42 3.10
N PRO A 180 -2.94 -4.52 2.14
CA PRO A 180 -3.04 -3.08 2.34
C PRO A 180 -4.49 -2.62 2.62
N GLU A 181 -5.48 -3.42 2.21
CA GLU A 181 -6.90 -3.18 2.50
C GLU A 181 -7.25 -3.21 3.99
N LEU A 182 -6.46 -3.91 4.82
CA LEU A 182 -6.64 -3.90 6.28
C LEU A 182 -6.37 -2.51 6.89
N ALA A 183 -5.53 -1.73 6.24
CA ALA A 183 -5.27 -0.34 6.60
C ALA A 183 -6.07 0.67 5.75
N GLY A 184 -7.10 0.23 5.03
CA GLY A 184 -7.93 1.10 4.20
C GLY A 184 -7.24 1.66 2.96
N MET A 185 -6.12 1.06 2.55
CA MET A 185 -5.32 1.47 1.39
C MET A 185 -5.71 0.65 0.16
N ARG A 186 -6.90 0.87 -0.35
CA ARG A 186 -7.48 0.17 -1.50
C ARG A 186 -7.23 0.94 -2.79
N CYS A 187 -5.96 1.14 -3.15
CA CYS A 187 -5.58 1.83 -4.38
C CYS A 187 -5.41 0.84 -5.53
N ASN A 188 -6.39 0.78 -6.42
CA ASN A 188 -6.25 0.15 -7.73
C ASN A 188 -5.90 1.16 -8.84
N GLN A 189 -5.90 2.45 -8.53
CA GLN A 189 -5.43 3.52 -9.41
C GLN A 189 -3.92 3.67 -9.24
N LEU A 190 -3.19 3.62 -10.34
CA LEU A 190 -1.73 3.68 -10.35
C LEU A 190 -1.25 5.11 -10.61
N PRO A 191 -0.48 5.72 -9.70
CA PRO A 191 0.11 7.03 -9.95
C PRO A 191 1.19 6.92 -11.05
N ASP A 192 1.30 7.92 -11.89
CA ASP A 192 2.40 8.04 -12.85
C ASP A 192 3.57 8.82 -12.25
N LYS A 193 3.29 9.62 -11.23
CA LYS A 193 4.27 10.50 -10.61
C LYS A 193 3.91 10.77 -9.16
N ILE A 194 4.93 10.78 -8.30
CA ILE A 194 4.89 11.38 -6.97
C ILE A 194 5.89 12.54 -6.96
N TYR A 195 5.48 13.67 -6.40
CA TYR A 195 6.30 14.84 -6.21
C TYR A 195 6.34 15.21 -4.74
N SER A 196 7.53 15.41 -4.21
CA SER A 196 7.72 15.92 -2.86
C SER A 196 8.73 17.06 -2.84
N LYS A 197 8.62 17.90 -1.83
CA LYS A 197 9.52 19.00 -1.60
C LYS A 197 9.56 19.33 -0.12
N ASP A 198 10.77 19.44 0.40
CA ASP A 198 11.08 19.98 1.71
C ASP A 198 11.93 21.25 1.62
N GLU A 199 12.59 21.67 2.72
CA GLU A 199 13.46 22.85 2.75
C GLU A 199 14.80 22.65 2.03
N ILE A 200 15.25 21.40 1.85
CA ILE A 200 16.57 21.03 1.38
C ILE A 200 16.51 20.48 -0.03
N ASP A 201 15.53 19.62 -0.29
CA ASP A 201 15.43 18.81 -1.50
C ASP A 201 14.07 18.89 -2.19
N GLU A 202 14.08 18.65 -3.49
CA GLU A 202 12.91 18.45 -4.34
C GLU A 202 13.02 17.09 -5.00
N THR A 203 12.05 16.21 -4.77
CA THR A 203 12.06 14.85 -5.30
C THR A 203 10.92 14.64 -6.29
N THR A 204 11.22 14.01 -7.39
CA THR A 204 10.24 13.56 -8.38
C THR A 204 10.46 12.07 -8.66
N GLU A 205 9.44 11.27 -8.40
CA GLU A 205 9.40 9.85 -8.72
C GLU A 205 8.46 9.64 -9.92
N GLN A 206 8.92 8.93 -10.93
CA GLN A 206 8.15 8.60 -12.14
C GLN A 206 7.98 7.09 -12.24
N TYR A 207 6.76 6.64 -12.51
CA TYR A 207 6.39 5.24 -12.50
C TYR A 207 5.94 4.72 -13.85
N THR A 208 6.49 3.56 -14.23
CA THR A 208 6.09 2.83 -15.44
C THR A 208 5.74 1.40 -15.07
N TYR A 209 4.60 0.89 -15.61
CA TYR A 209 4.04 -0.40 -15.24
C TYR A 209 3.95 -1.33 -16.44
N THR A 210 4.19 -2.62 -16.20
CA THR A 210 3.76 -3.72 -17.08
C THR A 210 2.71 -4.55 -16.37
N PHE A 211 1.88 -5.26 -17.14
CA PHE A 211 0.75 -6.02 -16.62
C PHE A 211 0.78 -7.44 -17.16
N ASP A 212 0.37 -8.39 -16.33
CA ASP A 212 0.08 -9.74 -16.78
C ASP A 212 -1.21 -9.77 -17.63
N LYS A 213 -1.50 -10.94 -18.22
CA LYS A 213 -2.70 -11.15 -19.08
C LYS A 213 -4.03 -10.92 -18.34
N ASP A 214 -4.03 -11.00 -17.01
CA ASP A 214 -5.20 -10.88 -16.16
C ASP A 214 -5.39 -9.45 -15.62
N GLY A 215 -4.42 -8.55 -15.87
CA GLY A 215 -4.46 -7.13 -15.48
C GLY A 215 -3.85 -6.82 -14.10
N TYR A 216 -3.10 -7.76 -13.52
CA TYR A 216 -2.25 -7.49 -12.35
C TYR A 216 -0.94 -6.86 -12.78
N VAL A 217 -0.36 -5.99 -11.95
CA VAL A 217 0.96 -5.42 -12.23
C VAL A 217 2.00 -6.53 -12.15
N GLU A 218 2.73 -6.76 -13.24
CA GLU A 218 3.85 -7.70 -13.32
C GLU A 218 5.16 -7.02 -12.92
N SER A 219 5.35 -5.77 -13.36
CA SER A 219 6.48 -4.96 -12.90
C SER A 219 6.13 -3.48 -12.79
N CYS A 220 6.87 -2.78 -11.93
CA CYS A 220 6.88 -1.34 -11.81
C CYS A 220 8.32 -0.85 -11.86
N THR A 221 8.62 0.09 -12.74
CA THR A 221 9.89 0.81 -12.74
C THR A 221 9.66 2.20 -12.19
N GLU A 222 10.38 2.53 -11.14
CA GLU A 222 10.45 3.84 -10.51
C GLU A 222 11.75 4.52 -10.91
N VAL A 223 11.65 5.77 -11.34
CA VAL A 223 12.81 6.64 -11.59
C VAL A 223 12.67 7.85 -10.67
N SER A 224 13.50 7.87 -9.63
CA SER A 224 13.55 8.95 -8.64
C SER A 224 14.62 9.96 -9.01
N THR A 225 14.23 11.23 -9.07
CA THR A 225 15.12 12.36 -9.30
C THR A 225 15.11 13.27 -8.09
N TYR A 226 16.24 13.36 -7.43
CA TYR A 226 16.50 14.23 -6.27
C TYR A 226 17.23 15.47 -6.74
N LYS A 227 16.77 16.64 -6.33
CA LYS A 227 17.42 17.92 -6.63
C LYS A 227 17.60 18.71 -5.36
N ARG A 228 18.86 18.97 -5.01
CA ARG A 228 19.20 19.84 -3.88
C ARG A 228 18.89 21.31 -4.20
N LEU A 229 18.23 21.99 -3.29
CA LEU A 229 17.80 23.39 -3.48
C LEU A 229 18.94 24.39 -3.24
N ASP A 230 19.95 24.04 -2.42
CA ASP A 230 21.07 24.91 -2.08
C ASP A 230 22.10 25.08 -3.21
N ASN A 231 22.32 24.03 -4.00
CA ASN A 231 23.39 23.98 -5.03
C ASN A 231 22.90 23.52 -6.41
N ASN A 232 21.61 23.13 -6.55
CA ASN A 232 21.00 22.56 -7.75
C ASN A 232 21.66 21.25 -8.25
N GLU A 233 22.40 20.54 -7.40
CA GLU A 233 22.85 19.19 -7.73
C GLU A 233 21.64 18.26 -7.92
N THR A 234 21.74 17.38 -8.93
CA THR A 234 20.70 16.42 -9.26
C THR A 234 21.28 15.01 -9.25
N ARG A 235 20.60 14.09 -8.58
CA ARG A 235 20.87 12.64 -8.59
C ARG A 235 19.65 11.92 -9.11
N THR A 236 19.86 10.88 -9.90
CA THR A 236 18.77 10.03 -10.39
C THR A 236 19.06 8.58 -10.02
N GLU A 237 18.05 7.90 -9.51
CA GLU A 237 18.09 6.49 -9.13
C GLU A 237 16.96 5.75 -9.85
N THR A 238 17.14 4.44 -10.03
CA THR A 238 16.12 3.60 -10.64
C THR A 238 15.91 2.37 -9.78
N THR A 239 14.66 2.11 -9.41
CA THR A 239 14.24 0.90 -8.71
C THR A 239 13.25 0.14 -9.57
N ILE A 240 13.42 -1.18 -9.67
CA ILE A 240 12.53 -2.08 -10.39
C ILE A 240 11.89 -3.03 -9.39
N TYR A 241 10.57 -2.99 -9.34
CA TYR A 241 9.75 -3.93 -8.58
C TYR A 241 9.15 -4.96 -9.53
N THR A 242 9.23 -6.23 -9.15
CA THR A 242 8.59 -7.33 -9.89
C THR A 242 7.67 -8.08 -8.94
N PHE A 243 6.47 -8.41 -9.42
CA PHE A 243 5.40 -9.01 -8.63
C PHE A 243 5.03 -10.37 -9.22
N THR A 244 4.97 -11.40 -8.38
CA THR A 244 4.42 -12.71 -8.76
C THR A 244 3.09 -12.90 -8.06
N TRP A 245 2.05 -13.25 -8.82
CA TRP A 245 0.67 -13.41 -8.36
C TRP A 245 0.15 -14.82 -8.64
N GLU A 246 -0.52 -15.43 -7.65
CA GLU A 246 -1.18 -16.75 -7.75
C GLU A 246 -2.65 -16.71 -7.33
#